data_0e871304a94a1ac3985d99ace4fb405a
#
_entry.id   0e871304a94a1ac3985d99ace4fb405a
#
_cell.length_a   1.000
_cell.length_b   1.000
_cell.length_c   1.000
_cell.angle_alpha   90.00
_cell.angle_beta   90.00
_cell.angle_gamma   90.00
#
_symmetry.space_group_name_H-M   'P 1'
#
loop_
_entity.id
_entity.type
_entity.pdbx_description
1 polymer ?
#
loop_
_entity_poly.entity_id
_entity_poly.type
_entity_poly.pdbx_seq_one_letter_code
_entity_poly.pdbx_strand_id
1 'polypeptide(L)'
;MIFINKKNNRRRKESIRKIEAAFTELLQHSELEKISVSDICKAAGINRSTFYSNFLDIYDLAENMKKSLLEETMNLYKDEQLNGTRNHDFSKLFEHIYANRIFYKTYFKLGNLRWDSIGFDREAAEKYYNMEHIDYHIEFFQAGFNAILKKWLDGDCAESPEEMCRILKNEYSQKM
;
A
#
# COMPACT_ATOMS: atom_id res chain seq x y z
N MET A 1 -31.00 -14.79 13.70
CA MET A 1 -30.96 -13.38 13.30
C MET A 1 -29.99 -12.68 14.24
N ILE A 2 -28.71 -12.50 13.82
CA ILE A 2 -27.69 -11.90 14.68
C ILE A 2 -27.82 -10.38 14.52
N PHE A 3 -28.30 -9.71 15.56
CA PHE A 3 -28.29 -8.23 15.61
C PHE A 3 -26.85 -7.76 15.78
N ILE A 4 -26.18 -7.44 14.65
CA ILE A 4 -24.88 -6.77 14.67
C ILE A 4 -25.14 -5.37 15.25
N ASN A 5 -24.65 -5.13 16.46
CA ASN A 5 -24.81 -3.86 17.15
C ASN A 5 -24.02 -2.75 16.39
N LYS A 6 -24.71 -2.02 15.51
CA LYS A 6 -24.15 -0.94 14.67
C LYS A 6 -23.33 0.08 15.47
N LYS A 7 -23.68 0.34 16.73
CA LYS A 7 -22.99 1.29 17.61
C LYS A 7 -21.61 0.75 18.06
N ASN A 8 -21.50 -0.54 18.35
CA ASN A 8 -20.21 -1.18 18.69
C ASN A 8 -19.27 -1.23 17.49
N ASN A 9 -19.81 -1.46 16.29
CA ASN A 9 -19.01 -1.49 15.06
C ASN A 9 -18.45 -0.10 14.73
N ARG A 10 -19.21 0.98 14.94
CA ARG A 10 -18.73 2.35 14.73
C ARG A 10 -17.62 2.73 15.71
N ARG A 11 -17.77 2.42 17.00
CA ARG A 11 -16.75 2.68 18.02
C ARG A 11 -15.47 1.90 17.75
N ARG A 12 -15.60 0.64 17.35
CA ARG A 12 -14.46 -0.20 16.98
C ARG A 12 -13.69 0.38 15.79
N LYS A 13 -14.39 0.77 14.73
CA LYS A 13 -13.76 1.42 13.55
C LYS A 13 -13.05 2.71 13.93
N GLU A 14 -13.62 3.52 14.80
CA GLU A 14 -13.01 4.76 15.28
C GLU A 14 -11.74 4.48 16.10
N SER A 15 -11.76 3.47 16.95
CA SER A 15 -10.58 3.04 17.72
C SER A 15 -9.46 2.55 16.81
N ILE A 16 -9.79 1.73 15.82
CA ILE A 16 -8.81 1.24 14.81
C ILE A 16 -8.17 2.42 14.11
N ARG A 17 -8.94 3.38 13.59
CA ARG A 17 -8.40 4.57 12.91
C ARG A 17 -7.46 5.39 13.79
N LYS A 18 -7.78 5.55 15.08
CA LYS A 18 -6.92 6.26 16.04
C LYS A 18 -5.61 5.51 16.28
N ILE A 19 -5.68 4.18 16.38
CA ILE A 19 -4.50 3.32 16.54
C ILE A 19 -3.59 3.43 15.31
N GLU A 20 -4.17 3.27 14.12
CA GLU A 20 -3.43 3.32 12.84
C GLU A 20 -2.78 4.69 12.62
N ALA A 21 -3.49 5.79 12.89
CA ALA A 21 -2.95 7.14 12.77
C ALA A 21 -1.79 7.38 13.76
N ALA A 22 -1.95 6.99 15.02
CA ALA A 22 -0.91 7.11 16.03
C ALA A 22 0.33 6.26 15.70
N PHE A 23 0.12 5.05 15.21
CA PHE A 23 1.20 4.17 14.79
C PHE A 23 1.96 4.72 13.59
N THR A 24 1.24 5.23 12.58
CA THR A 24 1.84 5.88 11.41
C THR A 24 2.69 7.08 11.81
N GLU A 25 2.21 7.91 12.75
CA GLU A 25 2.96 9.06 13.26
C GLU A 25 4.25 8.63 13.98
N LEU A 26 4.16 7.65 14.88
CA LEU A 26 5.32 7.14 15.61
C LEU A 26 6.38 6.53 14.67
N LEU A 27 5.96 5.81 13.65
CA LEU A 27 6.84 5.20 12.65
C LEU A 27 7.60 6.24 11.79
N GLN A 28 7.11 7.48 11.67
CA GLN A 28 7.85 8.53 10.97
C GLN A 28 9.15 8.91 11.69
N HIS A 29 9.17 8.76 13.02
CA HIS A 29 10.23 9.23 13.89
C HIS A 29 10.99 8.13 14.62
N SER A 30 10.53 6.87 14.51
CA SER A 30 11.11 5.73 15.22
C SER A 30 11.10 4.47 14.35
N GLU A 31 12.07 3.59 14.60
CA GLU A 31 12.05 2.24 14.04
C GLU A 31 10.95 1.41 14.72
N LEU A 32 10.41 0.42 14.01
CA LEU A 32 9.31 -0.42 14.48
C LEU A 32 9.62 -1.06 15.86
N GLU A 33 10.83 -1.58 16.01
CA GLU A 33 11.30 -2.30 17.20
C GLU A 33 11.36 -1.42 18.45
N LYS A 34 11.37 -0.10 18.27
CA LYS A 34 11.41 0.90 19.36
C LYS A 34 10.02 1.38 19.77
N ILE A 35 8.98 1.05 19.00
CA ILE A 35 7.60 1.45 19.29
C ILE A 35 6.94 0.40 20.18
N SER A 36 6.34 0.83 21.27
CA SER A 36 5.58 -0.04 22.15
C SER A 36 4.06 0.17 22.01
N VAL A 37 3.27 -0.85 22.38
CA VAL A 37 1.80 -0.71 22.51
C VAL A 37 1.42 0.45 23.44
N SER A 38 2.24 0.70 24.46
CA SER A 38 2.01 1.80 25.40
C SER A 38 2.12 3.17 24.72
N ASP A 39 3.11 3.34 23.84
CA ASP A 39 3.32 4.60 23.10
C ASP A 39 2.16 4.84 22.13
N ILE A 40 1.74 3.81 21.41
CA ILE A 40 0.59 3.87 20.50
C ILE A 40 -0.68 4.23 21.28
N CYS A 41 -0.96 3.56 22.41
CA CYS A 41 -2.14 3.85 23.22
C CYS A 41 -2.14 5.28 23.76
N LYS A 42 -0.98 5.78 24.18
CA LYS A 42 -0.81 7.15 24.66
C LYS A 42 -1.08 8.16 23.55
N ALA A 43 -0.48 7.96 22.37
CA ALA A 43 -0.66 8.83 21.21
C ALA A 43 -2.11 8.80 20.69
N ALA A 44 -2.74 7.60 20.63
CA ALA A 44 -4.10 7.42 20.17
C ALA A 44 -5.18 7.87 21.20
N GLY A 45 -4.80 8.13 22.45
CA GLY A 45 -5.74 8.45 23.54
C GLY A 45 -6.68 7.32 23.88
N ILE A 46 -6.19 6.07 23.90
CA ILE A 46 -6.98 4.85 24.19
C ILE A 46 -6.35 4.02 25.31
N ASN A 47 -7.13 3.12 25.88
CA ASN A 47 -6.62 2.14 26.83
C ASN A 47 -5.98 0.93 26.15
N ARG A 48 -5.02 0.27 26.81
CA ARG A 48 -4.38 -0.96 26.31
C ARG A 48 -5.39 -2.07 26.01
N SER A 49 -6.45 -2.20 26.80
CA SER A 49 -7.53 -3.17 26.54
C SER A 49 -8.23 -2.91 25.20
N THR A 50 -8.40 -1.64 24.81
CA THR A 50 -8.94 -1.27 23.50
C THR A 50 -7.98 -1.66 22.37
N PHE A 51 -6.68 -1.51 22.56
CA PHE A 51 -5.68 -1.98 21.59
C PHE A 51 -5.78 -3.49 21.41
N TYR A 52 -5.66 -4.27 22.50
CA TYR A 52 -5.67 -5.73 22.47
C TYR A 52 -7.02 -6.35 22.08
N SER A 53 -8.11 -5.60 22.10
CA SER A 53 -9.39 -6.03 21.52
C SER A 53 -9.43 -5.96 19.98
N ASN A 54 -8.43 -5.32 19.34
CA ASN A 54 -8.35 -5.13 17.90
C ASN A 54 -7.12 -5.79 17.29
N PHE A 55 -5.97 -5.78 17.97
CA PHE A 55 -4.67 -6.27 17.49
C PHE A 55 -3.97 -7.07 18.57
N LEU A 56 -3.25 -8.13 18.17
CA LEU A 56 -2.48 -8.96 19.09
C LEU A 56 -1.25 -8.23 19.62
N ASP A 57 -0.53 -7.55 18.72
CA ASP A 57 0.66 -6.77 19.00
C ASP A 57 0.91 -5.72 17.90
N ILE A 58 2.06 -5.06 17.93
CA ILE A 58 2.44 -4.05 16.93
C ILE A 58 2.70 -4.65 15.55
N TYR A 59 3.13 -5.91 15.48
CA TYR A 59 3.39 -6.59 14.21
C TYR A 59 2.09 -6.99 13.53
N ASP A 60 1.11 -7.48 14.31
CA ASP A 60 -0.23 -7.74 13.81
C ASP A 60 -0.91 -6.45 13.31
N LEU A 61 -0.75 -5.32 14.02
CA LEU A 61 -1.21 -4.01 13.56
C LEU A 61 -0.56 -3.65 12.22
N ALA A 62 0.77 -3.75 12.12
CA ALA A 62 1.51 -3.44 10.89
C ALA A 62 1.05 -4.31 9.71
N GLU A 63 0.86 -5.60 9.92
CA GLU A 63 0.41 -6.53 8.87
C GLU A 63 -1.04 -6.27 8.44
N ASN A 64 -1.94 -5.93 9.39
CA ASN A 64 -3.32 -5.55 9.05
C ASN A 64 -3.37 -4.26 8.23
N MET A 65 -2.56 -3.25 8.59
CA MET A 65 -2.45 -2.01 7.82
C MET A 65 -1.93 -2.27 6.40
N LYS A 66 -0.95 -3.16 6.27
CA LYS A 66 -0.42 -3.62 4.99
C LYS A 66 -1.49 -4.23 4.12
N LYS A 67 -2.22 -5.16 4.67
CA LYS A 67 -3.28 -5.85 3.96
C LYS A 67 -4.35 -4.87 3.48
N SER A 68 -4.79 -3.94 4.33
CA SER A 68 -5.76 -2.92 3.95
C SER A 68 -5.27 -2.05 2.80
N LEU A 69 -4.01 -1.65 2.84
CA LEU A 69 -3.41 -0.85 1.78
C LEU A 69 -3.36 -1.58 0.43
N LEU A 70 -2.95 -2.84 0.45
CA LEU A 70 -2.93 -3.67 -0.76
C LEU A 70 -4.34 -3.87 -1.32
N GLU A 71 -5.34 -4.10 -0.47
CA GLU A 71 -6.74 -4.21 -0.88
C GLU A 71 -7.28 -2.92 -1.50
N GLU A 72 -6.98 -1.76 -0.90
CA GLU A 72 -7.35 -0.45 -1.47
C GLU A 72 -6.72 -0.25 -2.85
N THR A 73 -5.43 -0.53 -2.97
CA THR A 73 -4.70 -0.42 -4.23
C THR A 73 -5.25 -1.37 -5.30
N MET A 74 -5.51 -2.62 -4.95
CA MET A 74 -6.12 -3.59 -5.88
C MET A 74 -7.52 -3.14 -6.35
N ASN A 75 -8.28 -2.49 -5.49
CA ASN A 75 -9.60 -1.98 -5.86
C ASN A 75 -9.53 -0.84 -6.88
N LEU A 76 -8.48 0.00 -6.86
CA LEU A 76 -8.25 1.03 -7.88
C LEU A 76 -8.12 0.45 -9.30
N TYR A 77 -7.56 -0.76 -9.42
CA TYR A 77 -7.39 -1.43 -10.71
C TYR A 77 -8.60 -2.24 -11.16
N LYS A 78 -9.43 -2.74 -10.24
CA LYS A 78 -10.63 -3.50 -10.61
C LYS A 78 -11.61 -2.67 -11.44
N ASP A 79 -11.76 -1.40 -11.12
CA ASP A 79 -12.63 -0.49 -11.86
C ASP A 79 -12.13 -0.21 -13.27
N GLU A 80 -10.83 -0.25 -13.51
CA GLU A 80 -10.22 -0.08 -14.84
C GLU A 80 -10.43 -1.31 -15.73
N GLN A 81 -10.33 -2.49 -15.16
CA GLN A 81 -10.60 -3.75 -15.89
C GLN A 81 -12.06 -3.87 -16.32
N LEU A 82 -13.01 -3.43 -15.49
CA LEU A 82 -14.44 -3.47 -15.78
C LEU A 82 -14.84 -2.53 -16.92
N ASN A 83 -14.12 -1.42 -17.11
CA ASN A 83 -14.40 -0.43 -18.14
C ASN A 83 -13.73 -0.71 -19.49
N GLY A 84 -13.06 -1.86 -19.66
CA GLY A 84 -12.45 -2.28 -20.92
C GLY A 84 -11.28 -1.41 -21.43
N THR A 85 -10.91 -0.39 -20.69
CA THR A 85 -9.75 0.45 -20.94
C THR A 85 -8.53 -0.20 -20.29
N ARG A 86 -7.96 -1.19 -20.96
CA ARG A 86 -6.63 -1.74 -20.61
C ARG A 86 -5.52 -0.72 -20.96
N ASN A 87 -5.67 0.48 -20.49
CA ASN A 87 -4.57 1.42 -20.45
C ASN A 87 -3.77 1.05 -19.21
N HIS A 88 -2.49 0.77 -19.39
CA HIS A 88 -1.49 0.73 -18.31
C HIS A 88 -1.34 2.14 -17.73
N ASP A 89 -2.46 2.73 -17.32
CA ASP A 89 -2.51 4.07 -16.76
C ASP A 89 -2.35 3.95 -15.25
N PHE A 90 -1.11 4.09 -14.80
CA PHE A 90 -0.77 4.12 -13.38
C PHE A 90 -1.14 5.45 -12.71
N SER A 91 -1.88 6.35 -13.38
CA SER A 91 -2.21 7.69 -12.86
C SER A 91 -2.93 7.61 -11.53
N LYS A 92 -4.00 6.82 -11.44
CA LYS A 92 -4.77 6.66 -10.19
C LYS A 92 -3.93 6.08 -9.06
N LEU A 93 -3.03 5.15 -9.39
CA LEU A 93 -2.11 4.58 -8.41
C LEU A 93 -1.16 5.63 -7.88
N PHE A 94 -0.49 6.37 -8.75
CA PHE A 94 0.45 7.42 -8.34
C PHE A 94 -0.26 8.55 -7.60
N GLU A 95 -1.45 8.95 -8.01
CA GLU A 95 -2.30 9.91 -7.28
C GLU A 95 -2.65 9.40 -5.88
N HIS A 96 -3.07 8.14 -5.77
CA HIS A 96 -3.39 7.52 -4.48
C HIS A 96 -2.16 7.44 -3.57
N ILE A 97 -1.01 7.03 -4.11
CA ILE A 97 0.25 6.97 -3.36
C ILE A 97 0.66 8.37 -2.91
N TYR A 98 0.57 9.37 -3.79
CA TYR A 98 0.89 10.76 -3.47
C TYR A 98 0.01 11.31 -2.35
N ALA A 99 -1.30 11.08 -2.43
CA ALA A 99 -2.25 11.49 -1.40
C ALA A 99 -1.96 10.83 -0.03
N ASN A 100 -1.42 9.62 -0.04
CA ASN A 100 -1.11 8.83 1.16
C ASN A 100 0.42 8.65 1.38
N ARG A 101 1.26 9.53 0.82
CA ARG A 101 2.71 9.35 0.76
C ARG A 101 3.39 9.14 2.11
N ILE A 102 2.91 9.78 3.16
CA ILE A 102 3.44 9.61 4.53
C ILE A 102 3.28 8.16 4.96
N PHE A 103 2.09 7.61 4.74
CA PHE A 103 1.80 6.23 5.07
C PHE A 103 2.68 5.27 4.26
N TYR A 104 2.77 5.45 2.94
CA TYR A 104 3.60 4.63 2.06
C TYR A 104 5.08 4.71 2.40
N LYS A 105 5.62 5.91 2.62
CA LYS A 105 7.01 6.13 3.02
C LYS A 105 7.34 5.42 4.34
N THR A 106 6.44 5.56 5.31
CA THR A 106 6.56 4.92 6.61
C THR A 106 6.53 3.40 6.47
N TYR A 107 5.65 2.92 5.61
CA TYR A 107 5.43 1.51 5.40
C TYR A 107 6.58 0.82 4.65
N PHE A 108 7.22 1.50 3.69
CA PHE A 108 8.43 1.01 3.03
C PHE A 108 9.61 0.85 4.01
N LYS A 109 9.65 1.60 5.10
CA LYS A 109 10.64 1.40 6.18
C LYS A 109 10.47 0.07 6.92
N LEU A 110 9.28 -0.49 6.94
CA LEU A 110 9.00 -1.80 7.58
C LEU A 110 9.56 -3.01 6.81
N GLY A 111 10.28 -2.77 5.73
CA GLY A 111 11.29 -3.71 5.18
C GLY A 111 10.76 -4.93 4.43
N ASN A 112 9.50 -5.01 3.97
CA ASN A 112 9.05 -6.13 3.13
C ASN A 112 7.82 -5.79 2.26
N LEU A 113 7.69 -4.56 1.80
CA LEU A 113 6.69 -4.26 0.79
C LEU A 113 7.23 -4.64 -0.58
N ARG A 114 7.03 -5.88 -0.95
CA ARG A 114 7.00 -6.25 -2.36
C ARG A 114 5.57 -6.07 -2.84
N TRP A 115 5.41 -5.22 -3.81
CA TRP A 115 4.17 -5.04 -4.52
C TRP A 115 4.01 -6.18 -5.55
N ASP A 116 4.01 -7.41 -5.04
CA ASP A 116 3.91 -8.62 -5.88
C ASP A 116 2.55 -8.72 -6.60
N SER A 117 1.61 -7.85 -6.22
CA SER A 117 0.23 -7.90 -6.68
C SER A 117 -0.22 -6.69 -7.48
N ILE A 118 0.66 -5.68 -7.71
CA ILE A 118 0.23 -4.51 -8.47
C ILE A 118 0.07 -4.87 -9.94
N GLY A 119 -1.20 -4.97 -10.34
CA GLY A 119 -1.66 -4.67 -11.68
C GLY A 119 -0.92 -5.31 -12.86
N PHE A 120 -0.23 -6.43 -12.65
CA PHE A 120 0.39 -7.13 -13.75
C PHE A 120 -0.68 -7.96 -14.47
N ASP A 121 -1.05 -7.52 -15.68
CA ASP A 121 -1.90 -8.31 -16.56
C ASP A 121 -1.06 -9.47 -17.15
N ARG A 122 -1.10 -10.61 -16.45
CA ARG A 122 -0.36 -11.82 -16.88
C ARG A 122 -0.78 -12.26 -18.27
N GLU A 123 -2.06 -12.22 -18.62
CA GLU A 123 -2.55 -12.63 -19.94
C GLU A 123 -2.02 -11.74 -21.05
N ALA A 124 -1.97 -10.41 -20.82
CA ALA A 124 -1.40 -9.47 -21.76
C ALA A 124 0.10 -9.66 -21.93
N ALA A 125 0.82 -9.91 -20.83
CA ALA A 125 2.25 -10.18 -20.85
C ALA A 125 2.57 -11.51 -21.52
N GLU A 126 1.84 -12.57 -21.24
CA GLU A 126 1.99 -13.89 -21.88
C GLU A 126 1.82 -13.78 -23.39
N LYS A 127 0.83 -13.01 -23.83
CA LYS A 127 0.60 -12.74 -25.25
C LYS A 127 1.74 -11.92 -25.88
N TYR A 128 2.27 -10.93 -25.15
CA TYR A 128 3.33 -10.04 -25.65
C TYR A 128 4.67 -10.78 -25.77
N TYR A 129 5.04 -11.57 -24.76
CA TYR A 129 6.30 -12.31 -24.71
C TYR A 129 6.21 -13.73 -25.29
N ASN A 130 5.13 -14.07 -26.03
CA ASN A 130 4.87 -15.43 -26.56
C ASN A 130 4.98 -16.52 -25.49
N MET A 131 4.63 -16.22 -24.24
CA MET A 131 4.72 -17.10 -23.07
C MET A 131 6.15 -17.55 -22.71
N GLU A 132 7.18 -17.06 -23.43
CA GLU A 132 8.56 -17.41 -23.12
C GLU A 132 9.05 -16.63 -21.89
N HIS A 133 9.59 -17.33 -20.90
CA HIS A 133 10.24 -16.76 -19.72
C HIS A 133 9.42 -15.69 -18.97
N ILE A 134 8.09 -15.78 -19.02
CA ILE A 134 7.16 -14.77 -18.49
C ILE A 134 7.43 -14.43 -17.01
N ASP A 135 7.79 -15.43 -16.19
CA ASP A 135 8.04 -15.22 -14.77
C ASP A 135 9.25 -14.30 -14.52
N TYR A 136 10.29 -14.37 -15.38
CA TYR A 136 11.44 -13.44 -15.30
C TYR A 136 11.06 -12.03 -15.69
N HIS A 137 10.18 -11.85 -16.68
CA HIS A 137 9.67 -10.55 -17.07
C HIS A 137 8.82 -9.93 -15.97
N ILE A 138 7.98 -10.73 -15.31
CA ILE A 138 7.16 -10.31 -14.17
C ILE A 138 8.07 -9.84 -13.02
N GLU A 139 9.05 -10.66 -12.62
CA GLU A 139 9.99 -10.31 -11.56
C GLU A 139 10.78 -9.03 -11.87
N PHE A 140 11.25 -8.90 -13.11
CA PHE A 140 11.98 -7.70 -13.54
C PHE A 140 11.12 -6.44 -13.45
N PHE A 141 9.86 -6.53 -13.94
CA PHE A 141 8.91 -5.42 -13.86
C PHE A 141 8.62 -5.03 -12.41
N GLN A 142 8.28 -6.00 -11.58
CA GLN A 142 7.94 -5.78 -10.17
C GLN A 142 9.13 -5.17 -9.41
N ALA A 143 10.33 -5.69 -9.62
CA ALA A 143 11.54 -5.18 -8.99
C ALA A 143 11.82 -3.72 -9.42
N GLY A 144 11.74 -3.43 -10.71
CA GLY A 144 11.93 -2.08 -11.26
C GLY A 144 10.88 -1.10 -10.74
N PHE A 145 9.61 -1.49 -10.76
CA PHE A 145 8.51 -0.69 -10.25
C PHE A 145 8.69 -0.36 -8.76
N ASN A 146 9.00 -1.37 -7.94
CA ASN A 146 9.26 -1.18 -6.51
C ASN A 146 10.45 -0.23 -6.26
N ALA A 147 11.52 -0.34 -7.06
CA ALA A 147 12.69 0.52 -6.94
C ALA A 147 12.37 1.99 -7.29
N ILE A 148 11.61 2.22 -8.36
CA ILE A 148 11.17 3.55 -8.78
C ILE A 148 10.26 4.17 -7.71
N LEU A 149 9.29 3.42 -7.23
CA LEU A 149 8.35 3.87 -6.21
C LEU A 149 9.06 4.22 -4.89
N LYS A 150 9.96 3.34 -4.44
CA LYS A 150 10.78 3.61 -3.25
C LYS A 150 11.59 4.89 -3.41
N LYS A 151 12.27 5.07 -4.55
CA LYS A 151 13.06 6.27 -4.84
C LYS A 151 12.21 7.53 -4.79
N TRP A 152 11.01 7.49 -5.38
CA TRP A 152 10.09 8.62 -5.39
C TRP A 152 9.62 8.98 -3.97
N LEU A 153 9.24 7.99 -3.16
CA LEU A 153 8.85 8.19 -1.77
C LEU A 153 10.01 8.71 -0.89
N ASP A 154 11.23 8.18 -1.08
CA ASP A 154 12.43 8.64 -0.37
C ASP A 154 12.78 10.10 -0.74
N GLY A 155 12.45 10.51 -1.97
CA GLY A 155 12.58 11.89 -2.46
C GLY A 155 11.40 12.80 -2.11
N ASP A 156 10.57 12.45 -1.15
CA ASP A 156 9.37 13.18 -0.73
C ASP A 156 8.37 13.46 -1.87
N CYS A 157 8.32 12.55 -2.85
CA CYS A 157 7.44 12.66 -4.03
C CYS A 157 7.63 13.99 -4.77
N ALA A 158 8.90 14.34 -5.07
CA ALA A 158 9.26 15.62 -5.72
C ALA A 158 8.64 15.73 -7.13
N GLU A 159 8.56 14.62 -7.85
CA GLU A 159 7.89 14.54 -9.15
C GLU A 159 6.36 14.44 -8.95
N SER A 160 5.59 14.99 -9.90
CA SER A 160 4.13 14.84 -9.86
C SER A 160 3.70 13.41 -10.23
N PRO A 161 2.49 12.96 -9.83
CA PRO A 161 1.94 11.68 -10.26
C PRO A 161 1.96 11.47 -11.78
N GLU A 162 1.64 12.52 -12.57
CA GLU A 162 1.66 12.48 -14.03
C GLU A 162 3.10 12.29 -14.55
N GLU A 163 4.06 12.92 -13.91
CA GLU A 163 5.47 12.79 -14.26
C GLU A 163 5.99 11.39 -13.97
N MET A 164 5.58 10.80 -12.85
CA MET A 164 5.88 9.40 -12.51
C MET A 164 5.28 8.43 -13.53
N CYS A 165 4.04 8.67 -13.99
CA CYS A 165 3.45 7.89 -15.07
C CYS A 165 4.27 7.97 -16.36
N ARG A 166 4.76 9.16 -16.71
CA ARG A 166 5.60 9.38 -17.90
C ARG A 166 6.93 8.65 -17.78
N ILE A 167 7.58 8.72 -16.61
CA ILE A 167 8.84 8.01 -16.35
C ILE A 167 8.61 6.50 -16.52
N LEU A 168 7.59 5.96 -15.89
CA LEU A 168 7.29 4.54 -15.99
C LEU A 168 6.96 4.09 -17.42
N LYS A 169 6.13 4.86 -18.13
CA LYS A 169 5.82 4.59 -19.54
C LYS A 169 7.05 4.58 -20.43
N ASN A 170 7.97 5.54 -20.24
CA ASN A 170 9.20 5.61 -21.02
C ASN A 170 10.12 4.42 -20.79
N GLU A 171 10.22 3.93 -19.55
CA GLU A 171 11.05 2.75 -19.25
C GLU A 171 10.50 1.46 -19.89
N TYR A 172 9.18 1.36 -20.07
CA TYR A 172 8.55 0.17 -20.59
C TYR A 172 8.16 0.25 -22.06
N SER A 173 7.86 1.43 -22.61
CA SER A 173 7.50 1.57 -24.02
C SER A 173 8.68 1.54 -24.99
N GLN A 174 9.91 1.75 -24.53
CA GLN A 174 11.11 1.62 -25.38
C GLN A 174 11.52 0.15 -25.62
N LYS A 175 10.87 -0.79 -24.97
CA LYS A 175 11.09 -2.23 -25.12
C LYS A 175 9.91 -2.93 -25.81
N MET A 176 8.94 -2.14 -26.27
CA MET A 176 7.82 -2.62 -27.09
C MET A 176 8.15 -2.35 -28.61
#